data_f26c5774b3557d19a2eab5636ed35786
#
_entry.id   f26c5774b3557d19a2eab5636ed35786
#
_cell.length_a   1.000
_cell.length_b   1.000
_cell.length_c   1.000
_cell.angle_alpha   90.00
_cell.angle_beta   90.00
_cell.angle_gamma   90.00
#
_symmetry.space_group_name_H-M   'P 1'
#
loop_
_entity.id
_entity.type
_entity.pdbx_description
1 polymer ?
#
loop_
_entity_poly.entity_id
_entity_poly.type
_entity_poly.pdbx_seq_one_letter_code
_entity_poly.pdbx_strand_id
1 'polypeptide(L)'
;DWFGAYVVGLATAIGGGTIRDILLGVTPFWMTQPAYMIVTGLALVFVIVFGKYVIRLNNTFFIFDAIGLGLFAVVGIEKSLTCGFAFWVAIIMGMTTGAAGGVIRDVFINEVPLIFRKEIYALACVWGGLVFYICMWLGLPAALTQLISAIGVILARLLAVKYHISLPVLKGL
;
A
#
# COMPACT_ATOMS: atom_id res chain seq x y z
N ASP A 1 -21.94 10.52 1.73
CA ASP A 1 -21.78 11.88 2.28
C ASP A 1 -20.31 12.18 2.57
N TRP A 2 -20.01 13.44 2.95
CA TRP A 2 -18.63 13.88 3.21
C TRP A 2 -18.00 13.16 4.40
N PHE A 3 -18.79 12.86 5.43
CA PHE A 3 -18.31 12.13 6.60
C PHE A 3 -17.96 10.67 6.25
N GLY A 4 -18.82 10.01 5.48
CA GLY A 4 -18.53 8.67 4.96
C GLY A 4 -17.27 8.63 4.11
N ALA A 5 -17.08 9.62 3.21
CA ALA A 5 -15.86 9.75 2.42
C ALA A 5 -14.61 9.95 3.30
N TYR A 6 -14.69 10.76 4.36
CA TYR A 6 -13.62 10.91 5.33
C TYR A 6 -13.29 9.60 6.04
N VAL A 7 -14.30 8.87 6.52
CA VAL A 7 -14.12 7.60 7.23
C VAL A 7 -13.45 6.56 6.32
N VAL A 8 -13.91 6.43 5.08
CA VAL A 8 -13.29 5.51 4.10
C VAL A 8 -11.86 5.92 3.79
N GLY A 9 -11.60 7.21 3.59
CA GLY A 9 -10.25 7.75 3.36
C GLY A 9 -9.32 7.49 4.54
N LEU A 10 -9.77 7.75 5.76
CA LEU A 10 -9.01 7.49 7.00
C LEU A 10 -8.72 6.00 7.16
N ALA A 11 -9.74 5.14 7.06
CA ALA A 11 -9.58 3.70 7.17
C ALA A 11 -8.61 3.13 6.12
N THR A 12 -8.61 3.69 4.90
CA THR A 12 -7.65 3.35 3.85
C THR A 12 -6.22 3.75 4.25
N ALA A 13 -6.07 4.98 4.75
CA ALA A 13 -4.76 5.54 5.08
C ALA A 13 -4.08 4.84 6.27
N ILE A 14 -4.84 4.47 7.31
CA ILE A 14 -4.29 3.91 8.54
C ILE A 14 -4.49 2.39 8.67
N GLY A 15 -5.42 1.80 7.90
CA GLY A 15 -5.87 0.42 8.11
C GLY A 15 -4.75 -0.62 7.97
N GLY A 16 -3.99 -0.54 6.90
CA GLY A 16 -2.88 -1.47 6.66
C GLY A 16 -1.78 -1.39 7.73
N GLY A 17 -1.39 -0.17 8.09
CA GLY A 17 -0.42 0.06 9.17
C GLY A 17 -0.94 -0.33 10.56
N THR A 18 -2.24 -0.19 10.80
CA THR A 18 -2.86 -0.63 12.06
C THR A 18 -2.79 -2.15 12.21
N ILE A 19 -3.16 -2.89 11.17
CA ILE A 19 -3.07 -4.36 11.16
C ILE A 19 -1.62 -4.80 11.39
N ARG A 20 -0.68 -4.18 10.68
CA ARG A 20 0.75 -4.44 10.87
C ARG A 20 1.18 -4.22 12.32
N ASP A 21 0.88 -3.05 12.90
CA ASP A 21 1.34 -2.69 14.23
C ASP A 21 0.75 -3.62 15.30
N ILE A 22 -0.52 -4.02 15.17
CA ILE A 22 -1.14 -5.01 16.04
C ILE A 22 -0.41 -6.37 15.94
N LEU A 23 -0.11 -6.84 14.73
CA LEU A 23 0.58 -8.11 14.51
C LEU A 23 2.04 -8.07 15.03
N LEU A 24 2.68 -6.91 14.98
CA LEU A 24 4.04 -6.69 15.52
C LEU A 24 4.02 -6.48 17.05
N GLY A 25 2.86 -6.41 17.71
CA GLY A 25 2.73 -6.18 19.14
C GLY A 25 3.09 -4.76 19.58
N VAL A 26 2.98 -3.78 18.69
CA VAL A 26 3.28 -2.37 18.97
C VAL A 26 2.02 -1.51 18.88
N THR A 27 2.04 -0.36 19.57
CA THR A 27 0.92 0.60 19.49
C THR A 27 0.76 1.12 18.05
N PRO A 28 -0.47 1.11 17.50
CA PRO A 28 -0.73 1.65 16.18
C PRO A 28 -0.23 3.10 16.04
N PHE A 29 0.53 3.36 14.98
CA PHE A 29 1.26 4.61 14.75
C PHE A 29 0.40 5.88 14.82
N TRP A 30 -0.84 5.81 14.37
CA TRP A 30 -1.76 6.95 14.36
C TRP A 30 -2.30 7.31 15.75
N MET A 31 -2.24 6.39 16.72
CA MET A 31 -2.68 6.66 18.10
C MET A 31 -1.71 7.60 18.83
N THR A 32 -0.47 7.68 18.38
CA THR A 32 0.56 8.55 18.97
C THR A 32 0.69 9.90 18.24
N GLN A 33 0.08 10.04 17.05
CA GLN A 33 0.26 11.23 16.21
C GLN A 33 -1.06 11.62 15.54
N PRO A 34 -1.67 12.77 15.88
CA PRO A 34 -2.91 13.23 15.27
C PRO A 34 -2.75 13.67 13.81
N ALA A 35 -1.52 13.78 13.33
CA ALA A 35 -1.20 14.24 11.97
C ALA A 35 -1.93 13.42 10.89
N TYR A 36 -2.10 12.10 11.09
CA TYR A 36 -2.77 11.25 10.11
C TYR A 36 -4.24 11.60 9.89
N MET A 37 -4.95 11.95 10.95
CA MET A 37 -6.35 12.39 10.87
C MET A 37 -6.45 13.77 10.21
N ILE A 38 -5.54 14.68 10.56
CA ILE A 38 -5.49 16.03 9.99
C ILE A 38 -5.18 15.96 8.49
N VAL A 39 -4.15 15.21 8.08
CA VAL A 39 -3.75 15.07 6.68
C VAL A 39 -4.86 14.42 5.85
N THR A 40 -5.55 13.41 6.40
CA THR A 40 -6.70 12.80 5.71
C THR A 40 -7.85 13.80 5.54
N GLY A 41 -8.10 14.64 6.55
CA GLY A 41 -9.08 15.73 6.45
C GLY A 41 -8.71 16.76 5.39
N LEU A 42 -7.44 17.18 5.35
CA LEU A 42 -6.94 18.09 4.31
C LEU A 42 -7.01 17.46 2.91
N ALA A 43 -6.72 16.16 2.79
CA ALA A 43 -6.87 15.44 1.53
C ALA A 43 -8.34 15.41 1.06
N LEU A 44 -9.30 15.22 1.98
CA LEU A 44 -10.71 15.29 1.64
C LEU A 44 -11.09 16.71 1.13
N VAL A 45 -10.66 17.76 1.83
CA VAL A 45 -10.89 19.15 1.39
C VAL A 45 -10.30 19.37 0.00
N PHE A 46 -9.08 18.90 -0.24
CA PHE A 46 -8.45 18.97 -1.55
C PHE A 46 -9.28 18.27 -2.64
N VAL A 47 -9.80 17.06 -2.36
CA VAL A 47 -10.64 16.33 -3.31
C VAL A 47 -11.98 17.05 -3.54
N ILE A 48 -12.58 17.67 -2.52
CA ILE A 48 -13.81 18.46 -2.68
C ILE A 48 -13.57 19.64 -3.63
N VAL A 49 -12.45 20.35 -3.47
CA VAL A 49 -12.16 21.55 -4.25
C VAL A 49 -11.68 21.21 -5.66
N PHE A 50 -10.78 20.24 -5.80
CA PHE A 50 -10.08 19.93 -7.05
C PHE A 50 -10.53 18.62 -7.69
N GLY A 51 -11.46 17.88 -7.12
CA GLY A 51 -11.86 16.54 -7.59
C GLY A 51 -12.29 16.50 -9.05
N LYS A 52 -12.94 17.54 -9.54
CA LYS A 52 -13.34 17.64 -10.97
C LYS A 52 -12.13 17.57 -11.92
N TYR A 53 -11.00 18.08 -11.49
CA TYR A 53 -9.75 18.05 -12.28
C TYR A 53 -9.03 16.70 -12.12
N VAL A 54 -9.02 16.17 -10.89
CA VAL A 54 -8.37 14.88 -10.56
C VAL A 54 -9.07 13.71 -11.24
N ILE A 55 -10.40 13.69 -11.26
CA ILE A 55 -11.20 12.61 -11.89
C ILE A 55 -11.05 12.59 -13.43
N ARG A 56 -10.75 13.72 -14.05
CA ARG A 56 -10.52 13.79 -15.51
C ARG A 56 -9.24 13.09 -15.97
N LEU A 57 -8.30 12.82 -15.08
CA LEU A 57 -7.10 12.06 -15.40
C LEU A 57 -7.46 10.58 -15.44
N ASN A 58 -7.49 9.99 -16.63
CA ASN A 58 -7.70 8.55 -16.80
C ASN A 58 -6.71 7.79 -15.92
N ASN A 59 -7.21 6.78 -15.20
CA ASN A 59 -6.41 5.94 -14.29
C ASN A 59 -5.86 6.61 -13.01
N THR A 60 -6.35 7.78 -12.61
CA THR A 60 -5.91 8.46 -11.38
C THR A 60 -5.96 7.55 -10.17
N PHE A 61 -7.08 6.86 -9.96
CA PHE A 61 -7.28 5.92 -8.86
C PHE A 61 -6.19 4.83 -8.84
N PHE A 62 -5.92 4.23 -9.99
CA PHE A 62 -4.91 3.18 -10.12
C PHE A 62 -3.49 3.69 -9.83
N ILE A 63 -3.15 4.90 -10.28
CA ILE A 63 -1.82 5.49 -10.05
C ILE A 63 -1.61 5.76 -8.57
N PHE A 64 -2.59 6.36 -7.89
CA PHE A 64 -2.49 6.61 -6.44
C PHE A 64 -2.44 5.31 -5.64
N ASP A 65 -3.21 4.29 -6.03
CA ASP A 65 -3.16 2.96 -5.41
C ASP A 65 -1.78 2.32 -5.59
N ALA A 66 -1.20 2.36 -6.79
CA ALA A 66 0.13 1.79 -7.05
C ALA A 66 1.24 2.51 -6.27
N ILE A 67 1.18 3.85 -6.17
CA ILE A 67 2.12 4.64 -5.37
C ILE A 67 1.96 4.29 -3.90
N GLY A 68 0.73 4.28 -3.38
CA GLY A 68 0.43 3.92 -1.99
C GLY A 68 0.93 2.52 -1.65
N LEU A 69 0.68 1.54 -2.54
CA LEU A 69 1.15 0.17 -2.37
C LEU A 69 2.67 0.10 -2.22
N GLY A 70 3.42 0.80 -3.08
CA GLY A 70 4.89 0.82 -3.03
C GLY A 70 5.42 1.44 -1.74
N LEU A 71 4.92 2.62 -1.38
CA LEU A 71 5.36 3.34 -0.18
C LEU A 71 5.02 2.54 1.10
N PHE A 72 3.80 2.04 1.23
CA PHE A 72 3.37 1.33 2.42
C PHE A 72 4.02 -0.06 2.54
N ALA A 73 4.30 -0.73 1.43
CA ALA A 73 5.04 -2.00 1.46
C ALA A 73 6.43 -1.79 2.06
N VAL A 74 7.16 -0.78 1.62
CA VAL A 74 8.50 -0.47 2.12
C VAL A 74 8.47 -0.06 3.60
N VAL A 75 7.54 0.79 4.00
CA VAL A 75 7.34 1.17 5.41
C VAL A 75 7.03 -0.05 6.28
N GLY A 76 6.23 -0.99 5.75
CA GLY A 76 5.91 -2.24 6.45
C GLY A 76 7.12 -3.15 6.64
N ILE A 77 7.97 -3.27 5.62
CA ILE A 77 9.22 -4.04 5.69
C ILE A 77 10.15 -3.44 6.74
N GLU A 78 10.43 -2.14 6.62
CA GLU A 78 11.35 -1.44 7.52
C GLU A 78 10.91 -1.52 8.97
N LYS A 79 9.63 -1.24 9.25
CA LYS A 79 9.08 -1.31 10.61
C LYS A 79 9.26 -2.70 11.22
N SER A 80 9.01 -3.75 10.44
CA SER A 80 9.15 -5.13 10.90
C SER A 80 10.60 -5.49 11.22
N LEU A 81 11.55 -5.07 10.36
CA LEU A 81 12.97 -5.26 10.60
C LEU A 81 13.44 -4.48 11.83
N THR A 82 12.97 -3.25 12.03
CA THR A 82 13.27 -2.43 13.22
C THR A 82 12.73 -3.08 14.50
N CYS A 83 11.61 -3.79 14.42
CA CYS A 83 11.08 -4.59 15.54
C CYS A 83 11.82 -5.91 15.76
N GLY A 84 12.86 -6.21 14.99
CA GLY A 84 13.71 -7.42 15.14
C GLY A 84 13.15 -8.69 14.50
N PHE A 85 12.13 -8.59 13.66
CA PHE A 85 11.58 -9.75 12.97
C PHE A 85 12.46 -10.17 11.78
N ALA A 86 12.40 -11.47 11.45
CA ALA A 86 13.10 -12.05 10.33
C ALA A 86 12.62 -11.45 9.00
N PHE A 87 13.48 -11.45 7.99
CA PHE A 87 13.21 -10.80 6.70
C PHE A 87 11.97 -11.33 5.97
N TRP A 88 11.70 -12.65 6.06
CA TRP A 88 10.50 -13.21 5.46
C TRP A 88 9.21 -12.69 6.11
N VAL A 89 9.22 -12.44 7.44
CA VAL A 89 8.11 -11.78 8.15
C VAL A 89 7.97 -10.35 7.67
N ALA A 90 9.09 -9.65 7.49
CA ALA A 90 9.09 -8.26 7.00
C ALA A 90 8.45 -8.15 5.61
N ILE A 91 8.69 -9.10 4.70
CA ILE A 91 8.01 -9.14 3.39
C ILE A 91 6.49 -9.28 3.56
N ILE A 92 6.04 -10.21 4.41
CA ILE A 92 4.60 -10.41 4.69
C ILE A 92 3.97 -9.15 5.28
N MET A 93 4.65 -8.52 6.23
CA MET A 93 4.17 -7.28 6.85
C MET A 93 4.17 -6.10 5.86
N GLY A 94 5.15 -6.04 4.95
CA GLY A 94 5.16 -5.08 3.86
C GLY A 94 3.96 -5.26 2.93
N MET A 95 3.70 -6.49 2.50
CA MET A 95 2.53 -6.85 1.70
C MET A 95 1.23 -6.50 2.43
N THR A 96 1.11 -6.87 3.71
CA THR A 96 -0.07 -6.58 4.53
C THR A 96 -0.27 -5.07 4.66
N THR A 97 0.79 -4.31 4.96
CA THR A 97 0.71 -2.85 5.12
C THR A 97 0.26 -2.17 3.83
N GLY A 98 0.82 -2.58 2.70
CA GLY A 98 0.50 -1.99 1.40
C GLY A 98 -0.90 -2.36 0.90
N ALA A 99 -1.30 -3.63 1.04
CA ALA A 99 -2.53 -4.13 0.45
C ALA A 99 -3.76 -3.95 1.34
N ALA A 100 -3.64 -4.09 2.66
CA ALA A 100 -4.81 -4.15 3.54
C ALA A 100 -5.61 -2.85 3.59
N GLY A 101 -4.97 -1.68 3.48
CA GLY A 101 -5.67 -0.40 3.38
C GLY A 101 -6.60 -0.33 2.17
N GLY A 102 -6.12 -0.80 1.01
CA GLY A 102 -6.92 -0.91 -0.20
C GLY A 102 -8.06 -1.93 -0.09
N VAL A 103 -7.82 -3.06 0.57
CA VAL A 103 -8.87 -4.07 0.83
C VAL A 103 -9.97 -3.49 1.71
N ILE A 104 -9.62 -2.80 2.81
CA ILE A 104 -10.60 -2.16 3.70
C ILE A 104 -11.42 -1.12 2.92
N ARG A 105 -10.78 -0.29 2.12
CA ARG A 105 -11.45 0.69 1.25
C ARG A 105 -12.47 0.03 0.34
N ASP A 106 -12.04 -1.00 -0.41
CA ASP A 106 -12.87 -1.65 -1.41
C ASP A 106 -14.08 -2.34 -0.75
N VAL A 107 -13.88 -2.97 0.41
CA VAL A 107 -14.98 -3.56 1.20
C VAL A 107 -15.97 -2.47 1.67
N PHE A 108 -15.48 -1.33 2.15
CA PHE A 108 -16.36 -0.24 2.62
C PHE A 108 -17.21 0.37 1.51
N ILE A 109 -16.69 0.41 0.28
CA ILE A 109 -17.45 0.90 -0.88
C ILE A 109 -18.18 -0.20 -1.66
N ASN A 110 -18.21 -1.42 -1.10
CA ASN A 110 -18.85 -2.60 -1.69
C ASN A 110 -18.30 -2.97 -3.09
N GLU A 111 -16.98 -2.82 -3.26
CA GLU A 111 -16.27 -3.23 -4.47
C GLU A 111 -15.43 -4.49 -4.21
N VAL A 112 -15.18 -5.26 -5.27
CA VAL A 112 -14.28 -6.42 -5.16
C VAL A 112 -12.85 -5.91 -4.96
N PRO A 113 -12.18 -6.27 -3.83
CA PRO A 113 -10.83 -5.84 -3.55
C PRO A 113 -9.84 -6.17 -4.68
N LEU A 114 -8.93 -5.23 -4.96
CA LEU A 114 -7.93 -5.36 -6.02
C LEU A 114 -7.07 -6.63 -5.89
N ILE A 115 -6.82 -7.08 -4.66
CA ILE A 115 -6.05 -8.29 -4.39
C ILE A 115 -6.70 -9.57 -4.97
N PHE A 116 -8.01 -9.56 -5.15
CA PHE A 116 -8.79 -10.69 -5.73
C PHE A 116 -9.03 -10.52 -7.23
N ARG A 117 -8.63 -9.40 -7.81
CA ARG A 117 -8.70 -9.20 -9.26
C ARG A 117 -7.55 -9.95 -9.94
N LYS A 118 -7.68 -10.19 -11.25
CA LYS A 118 -6.71 -11.01 -12.02
C LYS A 118 -5.29 -10.46 -12.09
N GLU A 119 -5.08 -9.23 -11.69
CA GLU A 119 -3.79 -8.54 -11.82
C GLU A 119 -2.83 -8.87 -10.67
N ILE A 120 -1.53 -8.80 -10.95
CA ILE A 120 -0.48 -8.91 -9.93
C ILE A 120 -0.58 -7.70 -9.00
N TYR A 121 -1.04 -7.90 -7.77
CA TYR A 121 -1.16 -6.86 -6.74
C TYR A 121 -0.21 -7.12 -5.55
N ALA A 122 -0.52 -8.10 -4.74
CA ALA A 122 0.29 -8.43 -3.57
C ALA A 122 1.70 -8.94 -3.93
N LEU A 123 1.84 -9.64 -5.06
CA LEU A 123 3.15 -10.10 -5.56
C LEU A 123 4.10 -8.96 -5.92
N ALA A 124 3.58 -7.79 -6.29
CA ALA A 124 4.44 -6.61 -6.49
C ALA A 124 5.14 -6.19 -5.19
N CYS A 125 4.48 -6.36 -4.03
CA CYS A 125 5.10 -6.11 -2.73
C CYS A 125 6.17 -7.14 -2.39
N VAL A 126 5.96 -8.41 -2.76
CA VAL A 126 6.98 -9.46 -2.61
C VAL A 126 8.22 -9.12 -3.45
N TRP A 127 8.02 -8.72 -4.71
CA TRP A 127 9.10 -8.24 -5.57
C TRP A 127 9.85 -7.06 -4.95
N GLY A 128 9.11 -6.04 -4.46
CA GLY A 128 9.72 -4.91 -3.74
C GLY A 128 10.52 -5.34 -2.51
N GLY A 129 10.03 -6.34 -1.78
CA GLY A 129 10.76 -6.94 -0.65
C GLY A 129 12.07 -7.59 -1.09
N LEU A 130 12.08 -8.33 -2.19
CA LEU A 130 13.31 -8.92 -2.74
C LEU A 130 14.31 -7.82 -3.16
N VAL A 131 13.82 -6.77 -3.82
CA VAL A 131 14.66 -5.61 -4.18
C VAL A 131 15.23 -4.96 -2.92
N PHE A 132 14.43 -4.79 -1.87
CA PHE A 132 14.87 -4.25 -0.59
C PHE A 132 16.01 -5.10 0.01
N TYR A 133 15.85 -6.41 0.00
CA TYR A 133 16.88 -7.34 0.49
C TYR A 133 18.19 -7.21 -0.28
N ILE A 134 18.12 -7.20 -1.61
CA ILE A 134 19.30 -7.05 -2.48
C ILE A 134 20.01 -5.73 -2.20
N CYS A 135 19.26 -4.62 -2.06
CA CYS A 135 19.84 -3.31 -1.75
C CYS A 135 20.53 -3.29 -0.39
N MET A 136 19.94 -3.93 0.62
CA MET A 136 20.57 -4.09 1.94
C MET A 136 21.86 -4.92 1.85
N TRP A 137 21.81 -6.02 1.12
CA TRP A 137 22.97 -6.91 0.93
C TRP A 137 24.13 -6.19 0.22
N LEU A 138 23.82 -5.30 -0.70
CA LEU A 138 24.79 -4.44 -1.40
C LEU A 138 25.31 -3.29 -0.52
N GLY A 139 24.81 -3.12 0.72
CA GLY A 139 25.24 -2.08 1.65
C GLY A 139 24.75 -0.67 1.28
N LEU A 140 23.66 -0.55 0.52
CA LEU A 140 23.11 0.74 0.15
C LEU A 140 22.53 1.48 1.39
N PRO A 141 22.62 2.82 1.44
CA PRO A 141 21.98 3.62 2.48
C PRO A 141 20.47 3.33 2.57
N ALA A 142 19.93 3.36 3.80
CA ALA A 142 18.52 3.04 4.05
C ALA A 142 17.55 3.84 3.15
N ALA A 143 17.77 5.14 2.98
CA ALA A 143 16.93 5.99 2.14
C ALA A 143 16.92 5.55 0.66
N LEU A 144 18.07 5.16 0.12
CA LEU A 144 18.15 4.65 -1.26
C LEU A 144 17.50 3.27 -1.38
N THR A 145 17.71 2.38 -0.41
CA THR A 145 17.06 1.08 -0.35
C THR A 145 15.54 1.21 -0.38
N GLN A 146 14.98 2.09 0.44
CA GLN A 146 13.56 2.39 0.50
C GLN A 146 13.04 2.93 -0.84
N LEU A 147 13.73 3.92 -1.39
CA LEU A 147 13.33 4.57 -2.64
C LEU A 147 13.33 3.58 -3.82
N ILE A 148 14.41 2.82 -3.99
CA ILE A 148 14.56 1.84 -5.08
C ILE A 148 13.49 0.75 -4.94
N SER A 149 13.24 0.26 -3.73
CA SER A 149 12.24 -0.77 -3.47
C SER A 149 10.82 -0.27 -3.74
N ALA A 150 10.48 0.94 -3.29
CA ALA A 150 9.17 1.55 -3.57
C ALA A 150 8.95 1.73 -5.08
N ILE A 151 9.94 2.26 -5.80
CA ILE A 151 9.90 2.38 -7.26
C ILE A 151 9.74 1.00 -7.90
N GLY A 152 10.44 -0.01 -7.40
CA GLY A 152 10.33 -1.40 -7.88
C GLY A 152 8.90 -1.95 -7.79
N VAL A 153 8.20 -1.72 -6.67
CA VAL A 153 6.79 -2.09 -6.50
C VAL A 153 5.89 -1.33 -7.47
N ILE A 154 6.06 0.00 -7.55
CA ILE A 154 5.25 0.87 -8.43
C ILE A 154 5.42 0.43 -9.89
N LEU A 155 6.65 0.25 -10.35
CA LEU A 155 6.93 -0.20 -11.72
C LEU A 155 6.34 -1.57 -12.00
N ALA A 156 6.48 -2.54 -11.07
CA ALA A 156 5.89 -3.86 -11.20
C ALA A 156 4.36 -3.76 -11.40
N ARG A 157 3.68 -2.90 -10.62
CA ARG A 157 2.24 -2.66 -10.76
C ARG A 157 1.88 -2.02 -12.09
N LEU A 158 2.58 -0.96 -12.49
CA LEU A 158 2.32 -0.27 -13.75
C LEU A 158 2.51 -1.19 -14.96
N LEU A 159 3.57 -2.02 -14.95
CA LEU A 159 3.84 -2.99 -16.00
C LEU A 159 2.81 -4.12 -16.01
N ALA A 160 2.43 -4.64 -14.83
CA ALA A 160 1.43 -5.70 -14.73
C ALA A 160 0.09 -5.27 -15.35
N VAL A 161 -0.36 -4.05 -15.07
CA VAL A 161 -1.61 -3.52 -15.65
C VAL A 161 -1.46 -3.21 -17.13
N LYS A 162 -0.36 -2.56 -17.52
CA LYS A 162 -0.12 -2.21 -18.94
C LYS A 162 -0.08 -3.43 -19.86
N TYR A 163 0.54 -4.52 -19.40
CA TYR A 163 0.70 -5.75 -20.19
C TYR A 163 -0.30 -6.84 -19.82
N HIS A 164 -1.30 -6.53 -18.97
CA HIS A 164 -2.32 -7.49 -18.51
C HIS A 164 -1.71 -8.79 -17.94
N ILE A 165 -0.59 -8.66 -17.21
CA ILE A 165 0.10 -9.78 -16.60
C ILE A 165 -0.75 -10.28 -15.41
N SER A 166 -1.25 -11.49 -15.53
CA SER A 166 -2.07 -12.14 -14.50
C SER A 166 -1.52 -13.54 -14.19
N LEU A 167 -1.79 -13.99 -12.97
CA LEU A 167 -1.54 -15.39 -12.62
C LEU A 167 -2.53 -16.29 -13.38
N PRO A 168 -2.10 -17.50 -13.75
CA PRO A 168 -3.00 -18.47 -14.37
C PRO A 168 -4.16 -18.76 -13.42
N VAL A 169 -5.37 -18.59 -13.95
CA VAL A 169 -6.59 -18.93 -13.21
C VAL A 169 -6.69 -20.45 -13.16
N LEU A 170 -6.82 -21.02 -11.96
CA LEU A 170 -7.22 -22.41 -11.80
C LEU A 170 -8.61 -22.54 -12.43
N LYS A 171 -8.69 -23.04 -13.66
CA LYS A 171 -9.98 -23.43 -14.25
C LYS A 171 -10.52 -24.53 -13.36
N GLY A 172 -11.67 -24.27 -12.75
CA GLY A 172 -12.28 -25.16 -11.77
C GLY A 172 -12.34 -26.60 -12.24
N LEU A 173 -12.11 -27.49 -11.29
CA LEU A 173 -12.44 -28.91 -11.35
C LEU A 173 -13.96 -29.05 -11.51
#